data_6c67081683e6615e4f4504ab7e3649f6
#
_entry.id   6c67081683e6615e4f4504ab7e3649f6
#
_cell.length_a   1.000
_cell.length_b   1.000
_cell.length_c   1.000
_cell.angle_alpha   90.00
_cell.angle_beta   90.00
_cell.angle_gamma   90.00
#
_symmetry.space_group_name_H-M   'P 1'
#
loop_
_entity.id
_entity.type
_entity.pdbx_description
1 polymer ?
#
loop_
_entity_poly.entity_id
_entity_poly.type
_entity_poly.pdbx_seq_one_letter_code
_entity_poly.pdbx_strand_id
1 'polypeptide(L)'
;MMTGVVPRLALLAVFSVALMAQTPTQIPRIWDDAALMNWATPIAALNVRPAHYSSAEYYRVAGDNLRTYPVYPPNTEPSGYWEELRKKKPEPLVDASKIRNAQEWIAAGERAFFELDNLWFRTSDPSVIEQARNPQNFDGVLKWPDGRVGEGRWVVTDQGVMLSRRECASCHRLTSRPDGTPGVVGGPPLGGVPDGVRLEPVGMGDPPFILRALPRVFTGDTVPTAIWRMFTVPWAPDAQVERLRTMNVQELSRQEMQRLTMIGSGSGVFTRANGSPYHAAKIPDLRLLRYSRYIDATATHQLRGPEDVARYAALITGADRMDFGSHRILTDEQRRVRVRYADEVLYAIAMYLMSLEPPKNPNPANAEVLTRGEQVFRREGCVNCHVPPGYTSARLTLAQGWEPPPDHPNRADIAPISVGTDPALALKTRKGTGFYKIPSLRGVWYRPFLLHDASVASLEEMFDVARTEPDYQPKGWNPPNVTRRAVPGHTFGLSLNPQDRSALLAFLRSL
;
A
#
# COMPACT_ATOMS: atom_id res chain seq x y z
N MET A 1 31.52 10.60 -47.27
CA MET A 1 30.95 11.46 -46.20
C MET A 1 30.25 10.57 -45.17
N MET A 2 30.93 10.25 -44.09
CA MET A 2 30.41 9.44 -43.02
C MET A 2 29.90 10.40 -41.94
N THR A 3 28.58 10.45 -41.70
CA THR A 3 27.98 11.19 -40.59
C THR A 3 27.81 10.24 -39.41
N GLY A 4 28.60 10.50 -38.39
CA GLY A 4 28.58 9.73 -37.15
C GLY A 4 27.29 9.93 -36.35
N VAL A 5 26.68 8.83 -35.99
CA VAL A 5 25.61 8.80 -34.99
C VAL A 5 26.25 8.71 -33.62
N VAL A 6 26.14 9.82 -32.87
CA VAL A 6 26.52 9.85 -31.43
C VAL A 6 25.41 9.22 -30.61
N PRO A 7 25.68 8.21 -29.78
CA PRO A 7 24.65 7.62 -28.93
C PRO A 7 24.37 8.54 -27.74
N ARG A 8 23.11 8.98 -27.59
CA ARG A 8 22.59 9.62 -26.38
C ARG A 8 22.38 8.57 -25.27
N LEU A 9 23.46 8.18 -24.66
CA LEU A 9 23.49 7.31 -23.47
C LEU A 9 24.23 8.06 -22.37
N ALA A 10 23.56 8.90 -21.61
CA ALA A 10 24.04 9.37 -20.29
C ALA A 10 23.11 10.43 -19.70
N LEU A 11 21.96 10.04 -19.15
CA LEU A 11 21.19 10.96 -18.27
C LEU A 11 20.32 10.24 -17.21
N LEU A 12 20.61 8.99 -16.87
CA LEU A 12 19.84 8.24 -15.85
C LEU A 12 20.58 7.99 -14.54
N ALA A 13 21.86 8.37 -14.44
CA ALA A 13 22.68 8.08 -13.27
C ALA A 13 22.79 9.24 -12.23
N VAL A 14 22.23 10.42 -12.51
CA VAL A 14 22.47 11.61 -11.66
C VAL A 14 21.30 11.91 -10.71
N PHE A 15 20.15 11.28 -10.85
CA PHE A 15 18.98 11.60 -10.00
C PHE A 15 19.06 11.12 -8.56
N SER A 16 19.95 10.21 -8.22
CA SER A 16 20.00 9.61 -6.87
C SER A 16 20.81 10.43 -5.85
N VAL A 17 21.63 11.38 -6.25
CA VAL A 17 22.50 12.14 -5.33
C VAL A 17 22.06 13.59 -5.13
N ALA A 18 21.34 14.16 -6.08
CA ALA A 18 20.94 15.57 -6.01
C ALA A 18 19.72 15.85 -5.09
N LEU A 19 18.95 14.83 -4.68
CA LEU A 19 17.79 15.02 -3.79
C LEU A 19 18.17 15.27 -2.32
N MET A 20 19.44 15.12 -1.96
CA MET A 20 19.94 15.37 -0.61
C MET A 20 20.44 16.82 -0.38
N ALA A 21 20.41 17.67 -1.39
CA ALA A 21 21.20 18.91 -1.37
C ALA A 21 20.53 20.14 -0.76
N GLN A 22 19.22 20.16 -0.54
CA GLN A 22 18.57 21.28 0.18
C GLN A 22 17.42 20.73 1.03
N THR A 23 17.61 20.67 2.34
CA THR A 23 16.49 20.55 3.28
C THR A 23 15.64 21.80 3.13
N PRO A 24 14.35 21.72 2.79
CA PRO A 24 13.52 22.90 2.74
C PRO A 24 13.53 23.56 4.13
N THR A 25 13.89 24.81 4.20
CA THR A 25 13.74 25.63 5.41
C THR A 25 12.26 25.83 5.76
N GLN A 26 11.36 25.48 4.84
CA GLN A 26 9.93 25.53 5.00
C GLN A 26 9.33 24.21 4.48
N ILE A 27 8.44 23.61 5.26
CA ILE A 27 7.70 22.40 4.88
C ILE A 27 6.89 22.69 3.62
N PRO A 28 7.02 21.89 2.54
CA PRO A 28 6.24 22.11 1.34
C PRO A 28 4.76 21.88 1.63
N ARG A 29 3.90 22.70 1.07
CA ARG A 29 2.46 22.43 1.03
C ARG A 29 2.23 21.18 0.20
N ILE A 30 1.81 20.08 0.84
CA ILE A 30 1.68 18.80 0.13
C ILE A 30 0.48 18.79 -0.82
N TRP A 31 -0.61 19.50 -0.49
CA TRP A 31 -1.83 19.55 -1.29
C TRP A 31 -1.93 20.88 -2.04
N ASP A 32 -1.37 20.90 -3.22
CA ASP A 32 -1.24 22.07 -4.08
C ASP A 32 -1.97 21.84 -5.40
N ASP A 33 -2.79 22.79 -5.85
CA ASP A 33 -3.66 22.63 -7.02
C ASP A 33 -2.85 22.42 -8.31
N ALA A 34 -1.71 23.09 -8.48
CA ALA A 34 -0.85 22.91 -9.65
C ALA A 34 -0.20 21.52 -9.66
N ALA A 35 0.22 21.04 -8.50
CA ALA A 35 0.78 19.69 -8.36
C ALA A 35 -0.25 18.59 -8.61
N LEU A 36 -1.53 18.82 -8.31
CA LEU A 36 -2.63 17.88 -8.51
C LEU A 36 -3.09 17.77 -9.96
N MET A 37 -2.91 18.82 -10.76
CA MET A 37 -3.50 18.95 -12.11
C MET A 37 -3.25 17.75 -13.03
N ASN A 38 -2.01 17.20 -13.03
CA ASN A 38 -1.61 16.07 -13.86
C ASN A 38 -1.09 14.89 -13.05
N TRP A 39 -1.40 14.84 -11.76
CA TRP A 39 -0.85 13.86 -10.86
C TRP A 39 -1.48 12.47 -11.02
N ALA A 40 -2.81 12.39 -11.15
CA ALA A 40 -3.51 11.13 -11.34
C ALA A 40 -3.45 10.65 -12.79
N THR A 41 -3.27 9.35 -12.99
CA THR A 41 -3.45 8.67 -14.27
C THR A 41 -4.96 8.54 -14.58
N PRO A 42 -5.39 8.76 -15.82
CA PRO A 42 -6.78 8.54 -16.22
C PRO A 42 -7.25 7.11 -15.96
N ILE A 43 -8.53 6.94 -15.66
CA ILE A 43 -9.19 5.62 -15.59
C ILE A 43 -9.35 5.09 -17.02
N ALA A 44 -8.90 3.87 -17.29
CA ALA A 44 -8.90 3.28 -18.63
C ALA A 44 -10.28 3.22 -19.28
N ALA A 45 -11.28 2.79 -18.51
CA ALA A 45 -12.66 2.65 -19.00
C ALA A 45 -13.36 3.99 -19.30
N LEU A 46 -12.90 5.09 -18.72
CA LEU A 46 -13.57 6.39 -18.79
C LEU A 46 -12.76 7.44 -19.56
N ASN A 47 -11.47 7.22 -19.71
CA ASN A 47 -10.48 8.19 -20.18
C ASN A 47 -10.53 9.53 -19.41
N VAL A 48 -10.83 9.50 -18.13
CA VAL A 48 -10.88 10.69 -17.27
C VAL A 48 -10.01 10.51 -16.04
N ARG A 49 -9.39 11.60 -15.57
CA ARG A 49 -8.71 11.60 -14.29
C ARG A 49 -9.70 11.67 -13.13
N PRO A 50 -9.46 10.94 -12.04
CA PRO A 50 -10.20 11.18 -10.81
C PRO A 50 -10.06 12.63 -10.34
N ALA A 51 -11.14 13.22 -9.86
CA ALA A 51 -11.12 14.56 -9.32
C ALA A 51 -10.55 14.57 -7.90
N HIS A 52 -9.82 15.62 -7.57
CA HIS A 52 -9.29 15.87 -6.23
C HIS A 52 -10.02 17.06 -5.59
N TYR A 53 -9.95 17.17 -4.27
CA TYR A 53 -10.29 18.41 -3.58
C TYR A 53 -9.32 19.51 -3.99
N SER A 54 -9.78 20.75 -4.05
CA SER A 54 -8.88 21.90 -4.16
C SER A 54 -8.03 22.06 -2.89
N SER A 55 -6.92 22.78 -2.99
CA SER A 55 -6.11 23.09 -1.81
C SER A 55 -6.92 23.87 -0.76
N ALA A 56 -7.81 24.76 -1.19
CA ALA A 56 -8.71 25.48 -0.30
C ALA A 56 -9.68 24.57 0.46
N GLU A 57 -10.24 23.54 -0.18
CA GLU A 57 -11.10 22.54 0.48
C GLU A 57 -10.29 21.68 1.46
N TYR A 58 -9.10 21.22 1.06
CA TYR A 58 -8.24 20.37 1.87
C TYR A 58 -7.78 21.07 3.15
N TYR A 59 -7.33 22.32 3.07
CA TYR A 59 -6.80 23.05 4.21
C TYR A 59 -7.86 23.73 5.09
N ARG A 60 -9.16 23.56 4.82
CA ARG A 60 -10.21 23.96 5.78
C ARG A 60 -10.15 23.15 7.07
N VAL A 61 -9.69 21.92 6.99
CA VAL A 61 -9.56 21.03 8.16
C VAL A 61 -8.18 21.20 8.75
N ALA A 62 -8.11 21.44 10.04
CA ALA A 62 -6.84 21.50 10.75
C ALA A 62 -6.07 20.18 10.64
N GLY A 63 -4.77 20.25 10.46
CA GLY A 63 -3.91 19.08 10.40
C GLY A 63 -3.71 18.45 11.78
N ASP A 64 -3.97 17.17 11.91
CA ASP A 64 -3.68 16.42 13.13
C ASP A 64 -2.20 16.06 13.20
N ASN A 65 -1.60 16.28 14.36
CA ASN A 65 -0.19 15.99 14.62
C ASN A 65 -0.01 15.53 16.08
N LEU A 66 -0.85 14.61 16.52
CA LEU A 66 -0.81 14.13 17.89
C LEU A 66 0.09 12.92 18.04
N ARG A 67 0.94 12.96 19.07
CA ARG A 67 1.73 11.82 19.50
C ARG A 67 0.84 10.73 20.08
N THR A 68 1.16 9.49 19.75
CA THR A 68 0.42 8.33 20.23
C THR A 68 1.30 7.42 21.09
N TYR A 69 0.66 6.58 21.89
CA TYR A 69 1.31 5.74 22.87
C TYR A 69 0.84 4.29 22.71
N PRO A 70 1.68 3.29 23.01
CA PRO A 70 1.33 1.90 22.86
C PRO A 70 0.23 1.47 23.81
N VAL A 71 -0.58 0.49 23.41
CA VAL A 71 -1.48 -0.25 24.28
C VAL A 71 -0.75 -1.46 24.84
N TYR A 72 -0.80 -1.63 26.14
CA TYR A 72 -0.30 -2.81 26.86
C TYR A 72 -1.47 -3.55 27.51
N PRO A 73 -1.39 -4.89 27.63
CA PRO A 73 -2.23 -5.59 28.57
C PRO A 73 -2.05 -4.99 29.98
N PRO A 74 -3.12 -4.75 30.75
CA PRO A 74 -3.00 -4.09 32.06
C PRO A 74 -2.04 -4.80 33.04
N ASN A 75 -1.87 -6.12 32.91
CA ASN A 75 -0.95 -6.91 33.75
C ASN A 75 0.52 -6.82 33.30
N THR A 76 0.83 -6.23 32.16
CA THR A 76 2.18 -6.05 31.62
C THR A 76 2.49 -4.59 31.30
N GLU A 77 1.56 -3.67 31.53
CA GLU A 77 1.85 -2.25 31.31
C GLU A 77 2.83 -1.73 32.39
N PRO A 78 3.70 -0.77 32.03
CA PRO A 78 4.57 -0.14 33.01
C PRO A 78 3.78 0.46 34.19
N SER A 79 4.36 0.37 35.40
CA SER A 79 3.71 0.91 36.61
C SER A 79 3.38 2.39 36.45
N GLY A 80 2.12 2.78 36.74
CA GLY A 80 1.67 4.16 36.64
C GLY A 80 1.41 4.67 35.21
N TYR A 81 1.61 3.84 34.18
CA TYR A 81 1.53 4.24 32.78
C TYR A 81 0.18 4.87 32.40
N TRP A 82 -0.93 4.26 32.82
CA TRP A 82 -2.27 4.76 32.51
C TRP A 82 -2.55 6.11 33.21
N GLU A 83 -2.18 6.23 34.48
CA GLU A 83 -2.32 7.45 35.28
C GLU A 83 -1.48 8.60 34.70
N GLU A 84 -0.29 8.28 34.19
CA GLU A 84 0.56 9.25 33.50
C GLU A 84 -0.07 9.71 32.18
N LEU A 85 -0.60 8.78 31.37
CA LEU A 85 -1.30 9.15 30.12
C LEU A 85 -2.47 10.09 30.38
N ARG A 86 -3.25 9.84 31.42
CA ARG A 86 -4.41 10.70 31.79
C ARG A 86 -4.00 12.10 32.25
N LYS A 87 -2.78 12.28 32.70
CA LYS A 87 -2.23 13.58 33.16
C LYS A 87 -1.44 14.30 32.07
N LYS A 88 -1.07 13.59 31.01
CA LYS A 88 -0.30 14.20 29.91
C LYS A 88 -1.11 15.25 29.17
N LYS A 89 -0.38 16.24 28.65
CA LYS A 89 -0.91 17.17 27.67
C LYS A 89 -0.63 16.62 26.26
N PRO A 90 -1.43 17.01 25.25
CA PRO A 90 -1.15 16.70 23.87
C PRO A 90 0.26 17.15 23.46
N GLU A 91 0.99 16.29 22.78
CA GLU A 91 2.33 16.56 22.22
C GLU A 91 2.31 16.32 20.71
N PRO A 92 3.06 17.08 19.92
CA PRO A 92 3.17 16.80 18.49
C PRO A 92 3.94 15.51 18.25
N LEU A 93 3.49 14.73 17.26
CA LEU A 93 4.19 13.54 16.77
C LEU A 93 5.47 13.96 16.02
N VAL A 94 5.38 15.01 15.22
CA VAL A 94 6.50 15.62 14.50
C VAL A 94 6.56 17.10 14.82
N ASP A 95 7.63 17.53 15.48
CA ASP A 95 7.91 18.95 15.76
C ASP A 95 8.89 19.47 14.71
N ALA A 96 8.35 20.00 13.63
CA ALA A 96 9.15 20.51 12.50
C ALA A 96 10.08 21.66 12.91
N SER A 97 9.76 22.43 13.97
CA SER A 97 10.60 23.53 14.45
C SER A 97 11.95 23.05 15.01
N LYS A 98 12.03 21.77 15.38
CA LYS A 98 13.26 21.14 15.92
C LYS A 98 14.08 20.41 14.86
N ILE A 99 13.56 20.22 13.64
CA ILE A 99 14.23 19.48 12.58
C ILE A 99 15.16 20.42 11.78
N ARG A 100 16.43 20.03 11.62
CA ARG A 100 17.50 20.85 11.01
C ARG A 100 17.99 20.30 9.66
N ASN A 101 17.81 19.00 9.41
CA ASN A 101 18.40 18.33 8.25
C ASN A 101 17.55 17.13 7.80
N ALA A 102 17.90 16.59 6.63
CA ALA A 102 17.19 15.46 6.04
C ALA A 102 17.20 14.20 6.93
N GLN A 103 18.28 13.93 7.65
CA GLN A 103 18.39 12.76 8.51
C GLN A 103 17.43 12.85 9.69
N GLU A 104 17.22 14.02 10.24
CA GLU A 104 16.25 14.25 11.31
C GLU A 104 14.81 14.12 10.79
N TRP A 105 14.54 14.56 9.54
CA TRP A 105 13.26 14.28 8.88
C TRP A 105 13.01 12.78 8.72
N ILE A 106 14.03 12.04 8.27
CA ILE A 106 13.94 10.58 8.12
C ILE A 106 13.66 9.90 9.46
N ALA A 107 14.37 10.28 10.54
CA ALA A 107 14.16 9.72 11.87
C ALA A 107 12.76 10.06 12.43
N ALA A 108 12.29 11.30 12.24
CA ALA A 108 10.94 11.69 12.61
C ALA A 108 9.88 10.90 11.80
N GLY A 109 10.15 10.67 10.52
CA GLY A 109 9.31 9.93 9.62
C GLY A 109 9.23 8.44 9.96
N GLU A 110 10.34 7.81 10.35
CA GLU A 110 10.33 6.44 10.84
C GLU A 110 9.42 6.29 12.05
N ARG A 111 9.60 7.16 13.06
CA ARG A 111 8.72 7.17 14.22
C ARG A 111 7.26 7.38 13.83
N ALA A 112 6.98 8.39 12.99
CA ALA A 112 5.62 8.68 12.55
C ALA A 112 5.00 7.51 11.79
N PHE A 113 5.73 6.84 10.92
CA PHE A 113 5.23 5.66 10.18
C PHE A 113 4.73 4.54 11.11
N PHE A 114 5.46 4.27 12.19
CA PHE A 114 5.09 3.21 13.14
C PHE A 114 4.14 3.64 14.24
N GLU A 115 4.01 4.94 14.51
CA GLU A 115 3.21 5.45 15.63
C GLU A 115 1.92 6.15 15.18
N LEU A 116 1.82 6.64 13.94
CA LEU A 116 0.63 7.33 13.44
C LEU A 116 -0.62 6.48 13.63
N ASP A 117 -1.64 7.07 14.24
CA ASP A 117 -2.93 6.42 14.44
C ASP A 117 -3.93 6.79 13.33
N ASN A 118 -4.93 5.96 13.17
CA ASN A 118 -6.01 6.18 12.20
C ASN A 118 -7.08 7.11 12.78
N LEU A 119 -7.21 8.30 12.21
CA LEU A 119 -8.15 9.33 12.66
C LEU A 119 -9.62 8.89 12.64
N TRP A 120 -9.99 7.98 11.74
CA TRP A 120 -11.35 7.47 11.64
C TRP A 120 -11.72 6.51 12.76
N PHE A 121 -10.72 5.94 13.42
CA PHE A 121 -10.91 4.95 14.47
C PHE A 121 -10.76 5.51 15.90
N ARG A 122 -10.49 6.78 16.07
CA ARG A 122 -10.42 7.39 17.41
C ARG A 122 -11.76 7.29 18.12
N THR A 123 -11.74 6.83 19.36
CA THR A 123 -12.93 6.74 20.22
C THR A 123 -12.60 7.12 21.65
N SER A 124 -13.50 7.91 22.25
CA SER A 124 -13.54 8.22 23.68
C SER A 124 -14.64 7.43 24.41
N ASP A 125 -15.28 6.46 23.72
CA ASP A 125 -16.34 5.63 24.32
C ASP A 125 -15.79 4.88 25.53
N PRO A 126 -16.31 5.15 26.77
CA PRO A 126 -15.79 4.53 27.98
C PRO A 126 -15.87 3.00 27.95
N SER A 127 -16.92 2.45 27.33
CA SER A 127 -17.11 1.00 27.25
C SER A 127 -16.03 0.34 26.40
N VAL A 128 -15.61 0.99 25.30
CA VAL A 128 -14.53 0.49 24.43
C VAL A 128 -13.18 0.62 25.12
N ILE A 129 -12.94 1.72 25.83
CA ILE A 129 -11.71 1.92 26.61
C ILE A 129 -11.61 0.89 27.74
N GLU A 130 -12.71 0.63 28.47
CA GLU A 130 -12.78 -0.39 29.50
C GLU A 130 -12.48 -1.79 28.96
N GLN A 131 -13.11 -2.15 27.84
CA GLN A 131 -12.80 -3.41 27.15
C GLN A 131 -11.33 -3.52 26.75
N ALA A 132 -10.73 -2.44 26.23
CA ALA A 132 -9.32 -2.41 25.86
C ALA A 132 -8.38 -2.45 27.09
N ARG A 133 -8.89 -2.25 28.29
CA ARG A 133 -8.15 -2.34 29.56
C ARG A 133 -8.49 -3.60 30.37
N ASN A 134 -9.41 -4.44 29.91
CA ASN A 134 -9.74 -5.69 30.59
C ASN A 134 -8.69 -6.76 30.26
N PRO A 135 -7.93 -7.28 31.26
CA PRO A 135 -6.87 -8.28 31.03
C PRO A 135 -7.36 -9.54 30.31
N GLN A 136 -8.59 -9.97 30.54
CA GLN A 136 -9.17 -11.17 29.91
C GLN A 136 -9.27 -11.05 28.38
N ASN A 137 -9.32 -9.83 27.84
CA ASN A 137 -9.39 -9.61 26.40
C ASN A 137 -8.03 -9.80 25.69
N PHE A 138 -6.95 -10.02 26.44
CA PHE A 138 -5.61 -10.20 25.90
C PHE A 138 -5.17 -11.67 25.85
N ASP A 139 -6.03 -12.58 26.25
CA ASP A 139 -5.76 -14.02 26.15
C ASP A 139 -5.70 -14.41 24.66
N GLY A 140 -4.62 -15.07 24.26
CA GLY A 140 -4.37 -15.46 22.85
C GLY A 140 -4.03 -14.31 21.90
N VAL A 141 -3.86 -13.07 22.39
CA VAL A 141 -3.44 -11.93 21.57
C VAL A 141 -1.93 -11.96 21.36
N LEU A 142 -1.50 -11.76 20.11
CA LEU A 142 -0.08 -11.68 19.76
C LEU A 142 0.57 -10.48 20.45
N LYS A 143 1.63 -10.77 21.23
CA LYS A 143 2.43 -9.75 21.92
C LYS A 143 3.72 -9.49 21.14
N TRP A 144 4.11 -8.23 21.11
CA TRP A 144 5.43 -7.82 20.64
C TRP A 144 6.50 -8.18 21.67
N PRO A 145 7.80 -8.26 21.28
CA PRO A 145 8.88 -8.54 22.24
C PRO A 145 8.94 -7.58 23.43
N ASP A 146 8.45 -6.33 23.26
CA ASP A 146 8.39 -5.32 24.30
C ASP A 146 7.09 -5.33 25.13
N GLY A 147 6.26 -6.36 24.98
CA GLY A 147 5.03 -6.55 25.74
C GLY A 147 3.81 -5.79 25.23
N ARG A 148 3.97 -4.93 24.21
CA ARG A 148 2.84 -4.26 23.56
C ARG A 148 1.95 -5.25 22.84
N VAL A 149 0.69 -4.93 22.66
CA VAL A 149 -0.26 -5.78 21.95
C VAL A 149 -0.88 -5.07 20.75
N GLY A 150 -1.06 -5.83 19.69
CA GLY A 150 -1.87 -5.48 18.55
C GLY A 150 -1.50 -4.15 17.89
N GLU A 151 -2.48 -3.56 17.27
CA GLU A 151 -2.39 -2.30 16.53
C GLU A 151 -2.88 -1.10 17.35
N GLY A 152 -3.31 -1.33 18.61
CA GLY A 152 -3.88 -0.32 19.48
C GLY A 152 -2.92 0.82 19.80
N ARG A 153 -3.47 2.05 19.81
CA ARG A 153 -2.74 3.25 20.21
C ARG A 153 -3.58 4.09 21.14
N TRP A 154 -3.00 4.55 22.22
CA TRP A 154 -3.57 5.63 23.03
C TRP A 154 -3.21 6.97 22.43
N VAL A 155 -4.17 7.87 22.30
CA VAL A 155 -4.00 9.23 21.80
C VAL A 155 -4.38 10.19 22.91
N VAL A 156 -3.45 11.03 23.34
CA VAL A 156 -3.72 12.09 24.33
C VAL A 156 -4.23 13.32 23.59
N THR A 157 -5.43 13.76 23.90
CA THR A 157 -6.09 14.94 23.35
C THR A 157 -6.47 15.92 24.46
N ASP A 158 -6.88 17.14 24.10
CA ASP A 158 -7.42 18.12 25.09
C ASP A 158 -8.70 17.62 25.80
N GLN A 159 -9.37 16.62 25.22
CA GLN A 159 -10.57 16.01 25.79
C GLN A 159 -10.27 14.74 26.62
N GLY A 160 -8.98 14.38 26.75
CA GLY A 160 -8.53 13.19 27.48
C GLY A 160 -7.92 12.14 26.58
N VAL A 161 -7.76 10.92 27.10
CA VAL A 161 -7.14 9.79 26.40
C VAL A 161 -8.19 9.08 25.54
N MET A 162 -7.91 8.97 24.26
CA MET A 162 -8.72 8.23 23.30
C MET A 162 -8.02 6.93 22.89
N LEU A 163 -8.80 5.92 22.53
CA LEU A 163 -8.30 4.72 21.88
C LEU A 163 -8.36 4.88 20.37
N SER A 164 -7.31 4.44 19.70
CA SER A 164 -7.22 4.34 18.24
C SER A 164 -6.41 3.11 17.84
N ARG A 165 -6.08 2.99 16.55
CA ARG A 165 -5.21 1.95 16.00
C ARG A 165 -4.19 2.57 15.05
N ARG A 166 -3.11 1.83 14.76
CA ARG A 166 -2.10 2.28 13.79
C ARG A 166 -2.70 2.48 12.41
N GLU A 167 -2.14 3.45 11.68
CA GLU A 167 -2.46 3.70 10.27
C GLU A 167 -1.51 2.94 9.35
N CYS A 168 -0.38 3.54 9.00
CA CYS A 168 0.53 3.03 7.96
C CYS A 168 1.09 1.63 8.26
N ALA A 169 1.63 1.46 9.45
CA ALA A 169 2.26 0.20 9.84
C ALA A 169 1.29 -0.96 10.03
N SER A 170 -0.02 -0.73 10.08
CA SER A 170 -1.01 -1.82 10.16
C SER A 170 -1.03 -2.71 8.91
N CYS A 171 -0.77 -2.14 7.74
CA CYS A 171 -0.78 -2.85 6.47
C CYS A 171 0.64 -3.16 5.95
N HIS A 172 1.57 -2.22 6.12
CA HIS A 172 2.92 -2.31 5.54
C HIS A 172 3.94 -2.89 6.54
N ARG A 173 3.59 -4.02 7.15
CA ARG A 173 4.55 -4.76 7.98
C ARG A 173 4.41 -6.26 7.76
N LEU A 174 5.47 -6.92 7.42
CA LEU A 174 5.63 -8.35 7.61
C LEU A 174 6.26 -8.58 8.98
N THR A 175 5.62 -9.43 9.77
CA THR A 175 6.05 -9.76 11.14
C THR A 175 7.22 -10.71 11.18
N SER A 176 7.52 -11.40 10.09
CA SER A 176 8.64 -12.33 10.02
C SER A 176 9.52 -12.02 8.84
N ARG A 177 10.66 -11.41 9.09
CA ARG A 177 11.76 -11.36 8.16
C ARG A 177 12.82 -12.36 8.58
N PRO A 178 13.62 -12.86 7.63
CA PRO A 178 14.78 -13.67 7.97
C PRO A 178 15.77 -12.98 8.93
N ASP A 179 15.81 -11.63 8.93
CA ASP A 179 16.69 -10.81 9.77
C ASP A 179 16.02 -10.28 11.05
N GLY A 180 14.77 -10.67 11.32
CA GLY A 180 14.03 -10.27 12.53
C GLY A 180 13.65 -8.80 12.62
N THR A 181 14.01 -7.95 11.63
CA THR A 181 13.71 -6.51 11.68
C THR A 181 12.24 -6.21 11.33
N PRO A 182 11.56 -5.27 12.02
CA PRO A 182 10.24 -4.81 11.64
C PRO A 182 10.29 -4.21 10.24
N GLY A 183 9.36 -4.58 9.34
CA GLY A 183 9.47 -4.17 7.97
C GLY A 183 8.36 -3.31 7.46
N VAL A 184 8.74 -2.45 6.56
CA VAL A 184 7.87 -1.75 5.62
C VAL A 184 7.51 -2.63 4.42
N VAL A 185 7.74 -3.93 4.52
CA VAL A 185 7.42 -4.90 3.48
C VAL A 185 5.95 -5.21 3.55
N GLY A 186 5.26 -5.03 2.43
CA GLY A 186 3.90 -5.48 2.26
C GLY A 186 3.82 -6.99 2.09
N GLY A 187 2.69 -7.54 2.43
CA GLY A 187 2.35 -8.95 2.30
C GLY A 187 1.21 -9.20 1.34
N PRO A 188 0.64 -10.38 1.38
CA PRO A 188 -0.61 -10.66 0.71
C PRO A 188 -1.69 -9.69 1.22
N PRO A 189 -2.75 -9.46 0.46
CA PRO A 189 -3.93 -8.80 1.00
C PRO A 189 -4.34 -9.45 2.32
N LEU A 190 -4.66 -8.63 3.32
CA LEU A 190 -4.93 -9.09 4.68
C LEU A 190 -6.10 -10.10 4.69
N GLY A 191 -5.84 -11.34 4.59
CA GLY A 191 -6.79 -12.44 4.62
C GLY A 191 -6.16 -13.70 5.16
N GLY A 192 -4.85 -13.61 5.48
CA GLY A 192 -4.02 -14.73 5.87
C GLY A 192 -3.59 -14.73 7.34
N VAL A 193 -4.42 -14.23 8.25
CA VAL A 193 -4.19 -14.52 9.66
C VAL A 193 -4.59 -15.98 9.90
N PRO A 194 -3.69 -16.83 10.41
CA PRO A 194 -4.02 -18.19 10.73
C PRO A 194 -5.25 -18.28 11.63
N ASP A 195 -6.09 -19.26 11.40
CA ASP A 195 -7.25 -19.53 12.26
C ASP A 195 -6.76 -19.65 13.73
N GLY A 196 -7.45 -18.94 14.62
CA GLY A 196 -7.13 -18.93 16.05
C GLY A 196 -6.14 -17.83 16.52
N VAL A 197 -5.51 -17.08 15.62
CA VAL A 197 -4.66 -15.95 16.03
C VAL A 197 -5.51 -14.68 16.15
N ARG A 198 -5.58 -14.14 17.36
CA ARG A 198 -6.20 -12.84 17.62
C ARG A 198 -5.12 -11.76 17.54
N LEU A 199 -5.25 -10.86 16.57
CA LEU A 199 -4.30 -9.76 16.35
C LEU A 199 -4.55 -8.56 17.27
N GLU A 200 -5.73 -8.44 17.84
CA GLU A 200 -6.15 -7.29 18.62
C GLU A 200 -7.07 -7.71 19.78
N PRO A 201 -7.11 -6.91 20.87
CA PRO A 201 -8.10 -7.07 21.92
C PRO A 201 -9.52 -7.02 21.37
N VAL A 202 -10.42 -7.76 22.00
CA VAL A 202 -11.85 -7.70 21.69
C VAL A 202 -12.32 -6.24 21.72
N GLY A 203 -12.99 -5.80 20.67
CA GLY A 203 -13.48 -4.44 20.52
C GLY A 203 -12.72 -3.58 19.51
N MET A 204 -11.47 -3.91 19.13
CA MET A 204 -10.70 -3.16 18.12
C MET A 204 -10.66 -3.82 16.75
N GLY A 205 -10.58 -5.14 16.68
CA GLY A 205 -10.71 -5.94 15.44
C GLY A 205 -12.05 -6.62 15.31
N ASP A 206 -12.96 -6.37 16.23
CA ASP A 206 -14.29 -6.95 16.25
C ASP A 206 -15.19 -6.32 15.16
N PRO A 207 -16.04 -7.12 14.46
CA PRO A 207 -17.05 -6.60 13.55
C PRO A 207 -17.80 -5.37 14.06
N PRO A 208 -18.26 -5.30 15.33
CA PRO A 208 -18.88 -4.10 15.88
C PRO A 208 -18.02 -2.84 15.79
N PHE A 209 -16.69 -2.94 15.86
CA PHE A 209 -15.80 -1.79 15.74
C PHE A 209 -15.76 -1.25 14.31
N ILE A 210 -15.67 -2.12 13.31
CA ILE A 210 -15.70 -1.73 11.89
C ILE A 210 -17.08 -1.20 11.53
N LEU A 211 -18.14 -1.82 12.02
CA LEU A 211 -19.51 -1.35 11.82
C LEU A 211 -19.73 0.06 12.41
N ARG A 212 -19.01 0.42 13.48
CA ARG A 212 -19.04 1.78 14.03
C ARG A 212 -18.18 2.77 13.24
N ALA A 213 -17.12 2.30 12.57
CA ALA A 213 -16.26 3.16 11.77
C ALA A 213 -16.87 3.47 10.39
N LEU A 214 -17.56 2.51 9.76
CA LEU A 214 -18.19 2.70 8.45
C LEU A 214 -19.14 3.91 8.39
N PRO A 215 -20.06 4.13 9.34
CA PRO A 215 -20.91 5.33 9.35
C PRO A 215 -20.14 6.64 9.56
N ARG A 216 -18.94 6.61 10.12
CA ARG A 216 -18.09 7.80 10.24
C ARG A 216 -17.45 8.17 8.90
N VAL A 217 -17.05 7.17 8.10
CA VAL A 217 -16.51 7.36 6.76
C VAL A 217 -17.64 7.69 5.78
N PHE A 218 -18.74 6.92 5.81
CA PHE A 218 -19.90 7.04 4.93
C PHE A 218 -21.11 7.57 5.71
N THR A 219 -21.04 8.81 6.16
CA THR A 219 -22.08 9.44 6.99
C THR A 219 -23.44 9.38 6.33
N GLY A 220 -24.46 8.98 7.09
CA GLY A 220 -25.84 8.87 6.63
C GLY A 220 -26.18 7.55 5.92
N ASP A 221 -25.18 6.71 5.61
CA ASP A 221 -25.44 5.40 5.02
C ASP A 221 -25.77 4.35 6.11
N THR A 222 -26.60 3.38 5.71
CA THR A 222 -26.68 2.12 6.44
C THR A 222 -25.39 1.32 6.24
N VAL A 223 -25.10 0.36 7.12
CA VAL A 223 -23.91 -0.48 6.99
C VAL A 223 -23.83 -1.20 5.63
N PRO A 224 -24.91 -1.84 5.12
CA PRO A 224 -24.91 -2.44 3.78
C PRO A 224 -24.57 -1.43 2.67
N THR A 225 -25.16 -0.22 2.72
CA THR A 225 -24.89 0.82 1.74
C THR A 225 -23.44 1.29 1.80
N ALA A 226 -22.89 1.46 3.00
CA ALA A 226 -21.48 1.83 3.20
C ALA A 226 -20.52 0.77 2.64
N ILE A 227 -20.80 -0.51 2.87
CA ILE A 227 -20.02 -1.63 2.30
C ILE A 227 -20.12 -1.62 0.77
N TRP A 228 -21.32 -1.46 0.23
CA TRP A 228 -21.51 -1.34 -1.22
C TRP A 228 -20.70 -0.17 -1.80
N ARG A 229 -20.74 1.05 -1.20
CA ARG A 229 -19.91 2.19 -1.64
C ARG A 229 -18.42 1.89 -1.59
N MET A 230 -17.99 1.13 -0.61
CA MET A 230 -16.59 0.74 -0.49
C MET A 230 -16.10 -0.05 -1.72
N PHE A 231 -16.97 -0.89 -2.29
CA PHE A 231 -16.57 -1.84 -3.34
C PHE A 231 -17.12 -1.55 -4.73
N THR A 232 -18.14 -0.71 -4.87
CA THR A 232 -18.76 -0.48 -6.19
C THR A 232 -17.81 0.16 -7.18
N VAL A 233 -17.89 -0.31 -8.44
CA VAL A 233 -17.23 0.29 -9.61
C VAL A 233 -18.32 0.59 -10.63
N PRO A 234 -18.87 1.82 -10.69
CA PRO A 234 -20.06 2.13 -11.48
C PRO A 234 -19.96 1.85 -12.98
N TRP A 235 -18.73 1.85 -13.52
CA TRP A 235 -18.48 1.55 -14.95
C TRP A 235 -18.12 0.09 -15.22
N ALA A 236 -17.99 -0.71 -14.16
CA ALA A 236 -17.75 -2.16 -14.23
C ALA A 236 -18.56 -2.86 -13.13
N PRO A 237 -19.91 -2.81 -13.19
CA PRO A 237 -20.75 -3.35 -12.13
C PRO A 237 -20.55 -4.85 -11.98
N ASP A 238 -20.50 -5.31 -10.73
CA ASP A 238 -20.37 -6.70 -10.34
C ASP A 238 -21.60 -7.12 -9.54
N ALA A 239 -22.28 -8.18 -9.98
CA ALA A 239 -23.52 -8.63 -9.36
C ALA A 239 -23.33 -9.06 -7.88
N GLN A 240 -22.14 -9.52 -7.51
CA GLN A 240 -21.86 -9.88 -6.12
C GLN A 240 -21.65 -8.63 -5.26
N VAL A 241 -21.06 -7.58 -5.81
CA VAL A 241 -20.93 -6.28 -5.13
C VAL A 241 -22.30 -5.62 -4.96
N GLU A 242 -23.17 -5.68 -5.97
CA GLU A 242 -24.53 -5.13 -5.86
C GLU A 242 -25.37 -5.84 -4.77
N ARG A 243 -25.17 -7.12 -4.57
CA ARG A 243 -25.82 -7.86 -3.45
C ARG A 243 -25.44 -7.32 -2.07
N LEU A 244 -24.24 -6.74 -1.91
CA LEU A 244 -23.81 -6.17 -0.63
C LEU A 244 -24.73 -5.03 -0.18
N ARG A 245 -25.36 -4.33 -1.11
CA ARG A 245 -26.26 -3.20 -0.82
C ARG A 245 -27.52 -3.57 -0.06
N THR A 246 -28.03 -4.78 -0.28
CA THR A 246 -29.28 -5.30 0.33
C THR A 246 -29.02 -6.37 1.38
N MET A 247 -27.77 -6.61 1.72
CA MET A 247 -27.37 -7.64 2.66
C MET A 247 -27.87 -7.32 4.08
N ASN A 248 -28.44 -8.34 4.74
CA ASN A 248 -28.78 -8.21 6.17
C ASN A 248 -27.53 -8.50 7.02
N VAL A 249 -26.85 -7.45 7.45
CA VAL A 249 -25.63 -7.58 8.28
C VAL A 249 -25.88 -8.22 9.65
N GLN A 250 -27.12 -8.23 10.13
CA GLN A 250 -27.47 -8.86 11.41
C GLN A 250 -27.54 -10.37 11.31
N GLU A 251 -27.75 -10.90 10.10
CA GLU A 251 -27.77 -12.34 9.83
C GLU A 251 -26.39 -12.92 9.56
N LEU A 252 -25.38 -12.06 9.37
CA LEU A 252 -24.01 -12.51 9.13
C LEU A 252 -23.39 -13.05 10.41
N SER A 253 -22.78 -14.21 10.30
CA SER A 253 -21.90 -14.70 11.37
C SER A 253 -20.73 -13.74 11.57
N ARG A 254 -20.16 -13.75 12.78
CA ARG A 254 -18.95 -12.97 13.09
C ARG A 254 -17.82 -13.24 12.10
N GLN A 255 -17.66 -14.48 11.67
CA GLN A 255 -16.63 -14.88 10.71
C GLN A 255 -16.88 -14.31 9.31
N GLU A 256 -18.13 -14.30 8.84
CA GLU A 256 -18.49 -13.68 7.55
C GLU A 256 -18.29 -12.18 7.59
N MET A 257 -18.67 -11.52 8.67
CA MET A 257 -18.42 -10.09 8.84
C MET A 257 -16.92 -9.77 8.87
N GLN A 258 -16.12 -10.57 9.58
CA GLN A 258 -14.67 -10.43 9.56
C GLN A 258 -14.11 -10.63 8.16
N ARG A 259 -14.56 -11.62 7.41
CA ARG A 259 -14.14 -11.84 6.03
C ARG A 259 -14.46 -10.65 5.13
N LEU A 260 -15.65 -10.09 5.20
CA LEU A 260 -16.04 -8.91 4.42
C LEU A 260 -15.17 -7.70 4.76
N THR A 261 -14.94 -7.43 6.02
CA THR A 261 -14.15 -6.29 6.47
C THR A 261 -12.66 -6.48 6.21
N MET A 262 -12.15 -7.71 6.32
CA MET A 262 -10.77 -8.06 5.98
C MET A 262 -10.53 -8.05 4.47
N ILE A 263 -11.48 -8.50 3.67
CA ILE A 263 -11.42 -8.38 2.20
C ILE A 263 -11.36 -6.90 1.82
N GLY A 264 -12.15 -6.03 2.45
CA GLY A 264 -12.16 -4.60 2.21
C GLY A 264 -10.85 -3.93 2.59
N SER A 265 -10.33 -4.18 3.78
CA SER A 265 -9.06 -3.63 4.23
C SER A 265 -7.85 -4.30 3.57
N GLY A 266 -7.98 -5.57 3.20
CA GLY A 266 -6.91 -6.35 2.57
C GLY A 266 -6.75 -6.12 1.08
N SER A 267 -7.82 -5.75 0.37
CA SER A 267 -7.76 -5.51 -1.07
C SER A 267 -7.23 -4.13 -1.44
N GLY A 268 -6.76 -3.37 -0.49
CA GLY A 268 -6.25 -2.02 -0.66
C GLY A 268 -6.91 -1.05 0.29
N VAL A 269 -6.79 0.21 0.03
CA VAL A 269 -7.19 1.29 0.90
C VAL A 269 -8.68 1.59 0.75
N PHE A 270 -9.33 1.99 1.84
CA PHE A 270 -10.78 2.26 1.91
C PHE A 270 -11.30 3.33 0.95
N THR A 271 -10.43 4.17 0.42
CA THR A 271 -10.77 5.33 -0.40
C THR A 271 -10.75 4.98 -1.88
N ARG A 272 -9.70 5.35 -2.60
CA ARG A 272 -9.46 4.92 -3.97
C ARG A 272 -9.01 3.45 -4.02
N ALA A 273 -9.55 2.67 -3.11
CA ALA A 273 -9.41 1.23 -3.13
C ALA A 273 -9.78 0.70 -4.51
N ASN A 274 -9.25 -0.45 -4.85
CA ASN A 274 -9.57 -1.12 -6.10
C ASN A 274 -11.08 -1.24 -6.37
N GLY A 275 -11.92 -1.00 -5.38
CA GLY A 275 -13.36 -1.05 -5.53
C GLY A 275 -13.90 -2.46 -5.81
N SER A 276 -13.14 -3.50 -5.57
CA SER A 276 -13.60 -4.87 -5.75
C SER A 276 -12.97 -5.81 -4.75
N PRO A 277 -13.77 -6.64 -4.06
CA PRO A 277 -13.25 -7.69 -3.19
C PRO A 277 -12.60 -8.86 -3.97
N TYR A 278 -12.81 -8.93 -5.29
CA TYR A 278 -12.39 -10.06 -6.14
C TYR A 278 -11.08 -9.80 -6.88
N HIS A 279 -10.71 -8.54 -7.09
CA HIS A 279 -9.52 -8.14 -7.82
C HIS A 279 -8.54 -7.43 -6.87
N ALA A 280 -8.03 -8.19 -5.91
CA ALA A 280 -7.15 -7.66 -4.88
C ALA A 280 -5.80 -7.20 -5.42
N ALA A 281 -5.27 -6.15 -4.82
CA ALA A 281 -3.91 -5.71 -5.04
C ALA A 281 -3.02 -6.20 -3.89
N LYS A 282 -1.84 -6.72 -4.22
CA LYS A 282 -0.81 -6.99 -3.22
C LYS A 282 -0.41 -5.70 -2.51
N ILE A 283 -0.26 -5.75 -1.19
CA ILE A 283 0.32 -4.64 -0.43
C ILE A 283 1.80 -4.48 -0.85
N PRO A 284 2.20 -3.34 -1.39
CA PRO A 284 3.54 -3.17 -1.95
C PRO A 284 4.63 -3.10 -0.88
N ASP A 285 5.83 -3.52 -1.25
CA ASP A 285 7.05 -3.24 -0.49
C ASP A 285 7.43 -1.76 -0.70
N LEU A 286 7.39 -0.97 0.36
CA LEU A 286 7.65 0.47 0.31
C LEU A 286 9.12 0.83 0.10
N ARG A 287 10.06 -0.11 0.30
CA ARG A 287 11.48 0.08 -0.02
C ARG A 287 11.75 0.27 -1.50
N LEU A 288 10.75 -0.02 -2.35
CA LEU A 288 10.86 0.13 -3.79
C LEU A 288 10.38 1.48 -4.32
N LEU A 289 9.84 2.35 -3.46
CA LEU A 289 9.30 3.65 -3.88
C LEU A 289 10.32 4.49 -4.62
N ARG A 290 11.54 4.58 -4.12
CA ARG A 290 12.62 5.36 -4.73
C ARG A 290 13.01 4.93 -6.16
N TYR A 291 12.67 3.70 -6.54
CA TYR A 291 12.90 3.15 -7.89
C TYR A 291 11.69 3.27 -8.81
N SER A 292 10.61 3.89 -8.35
CA SER A 292 9.34 3.98 -9.07
C SER A 292 9.08 5.40 -9.56
N ARG A 293 8.47 5.54 -10.73
CA ARG A 293 7.91 6.80 -11.25
C ARG A 293 6.40 6.90 -11.02
N TYR A 294 5.80 5.83 -10.54
CA TYR A 294 4.36 5.71 -10.33
C TYR A 294 4.04 5.02 -9.00
N ILE A 295 2.95 5.42 -8.41
CA ILE A 295 2.39 4.82 -7.21
C ILE A 295 1.36 3.76 -7.61
N ASP A 296 1.15 2.75 -6.76
CA ASP A 296 0.35 1.55 -6.99
C ASP A 296 0.88 0.61 -8.09
N ALA A 297 0.37 -0.63 -8.09
CA ALA A 297 0.69 -1.60 -9.13
C ALA A 297 0.20 -1.16 -10.50
N THR A 298 -0.95 -0.47 -10.54
CA THR A 298 -1.60 0.03 -11.76
C THR A 298 -1.25 1.48 -12.09
N ALA A 299 -0.20 2.04 -11.50
CA ALA A 299 0.28 3.39 -11.82
C ALA A 299 -0.79 4.49 -11.65
N THR A 300 -1.55 4.45 -10.57
CA THR A 300 -2.68 5.38 -10.34
C THR A 300 -2.26 6.85 -10.26
N HIS A 301 -1.03 7.12 -9.79
CA HIS A 301 -0.48 8.47 -9.65
C HIS A 301 0.99 8.51 -10.03
N GLN A 302 1.46 9.68 -10.44
CA GLN A 302 2.88 9.94 -10.64
C GLN A 302 3.61 10.01 -9.29
N LEU A 303 4.89 9.62 -9.31
CA LEU A 303 5.83 9.73 -8.19
C LEU A 303 7.05 10.52 -8.65
N ARG A 304 7.05 11.82 -8.35
CA ARG A 304 8.08 12.78 -8.75
C ARG A 304 9.05 13.10 -7.61
N GLY A 305 8.61 12.89 -6.36
CA GLY A 305 9.39 13.16 -5.17
C GLY A 305 8.64 12.78 -3.89
N PRO A 306 9.22 13.06 -2.71
CA PRO A 306 8.59 12.76 -1.42
C PRO A 306 7.25 13.46 -1.23
N GLU A 307 7.04 14.64 -1.84
CA GLU A 307 5.76 15.35 -1.77
C GLU A 307 4.62 14.54 -2.40
N ASP A 308 4.89 13.77 -3.47
CA ASP A 308 3.88 12.90 -4.08
C ASP A 308 3.56 11.69 -3.18
N VAL A 309 4.52 11.18 -2.43
CA VAL A 309 4.28 10.15 -1.40
C VAL A 309 3.40 10.71 -0.28
N ALA A 310 3.74 11.91 0.23
CA ALA A 310 2.96 12.60 1.26
C ALA A 310 1.53 12.88 0.78
N ARG A 311 1.39 13.36 -0.46
CA ARG A 311 0.11 13.64 -1.12
C ARG A 311 -0.72 12.38 -1.28
N TYR A 312 -0.09 11.27 -1.67
CA TYR A 312 -0.78 10.00 -1.78
C TYR A 312 -1.21 9.46 -0.41
N ALA A 313 -0.40 9.63 0.63
CA ALA A 313 -0.78 9.30 2.00
C ALA A 313 -2.01 10.13 2.44
N ALA A 314 -2.03 11.45 2.16
CA ALA A 314 -3.21 12.29 2.42
C ALA A 314 -4.45 11.81 1.65
N LEU A 315 -4.28 11.44 0.37
CA LEU A 315 -5.38 10.93 -0.45
C LEU A 315 -6.03 9.71 0.19
N ILE A 316 -5.23 8.71 0.55
CA ILE A 316 -5.73 7.42 1.04
C ILE A 316 -6.26 7.49 2.49
N THR A 317 -5.92 8.51 3.24
CA THR A 317 -6.33 8.64 4.65
C THR A 317 -7.51 9.58 4.89
N GLY A 318 -7.97 10.33 3.89
CA GLY A 318 -9.13 11.20 4.09
C GLY A 318 -9.41 12.22 3.00
N ALA A 319 -8.52 12.34 2.00
CA ALA A 319 -8.65 13.35 0.94
C ALA A 319 -9.07 12.78 -0.42
N ASP A 320 -9.60 11.55 -0.46
CA ASP A 320 -10.16 11.00 -1.70
C ASP A 320 -11.61 11.44 -1.89
N ARG A 321 -11.84 12.14 -2.98
CA ARG A 321 -13.16 12.64 -3.36
C ARG A 321 -14.05 11.57 -4.00
N MET A 322 -13.45 10.48 -4.49
CA MET A 322 -14.12 9.38 -5.20
C MET A 322 -15.03 9.83 -6.35
N ASP A 323 -14.62 10.88 -7.06
CA ASP A 323 -15.29 11.38 -8.26
C ASP A 323 -14.49 10.96 -9.51
N PHE A 324 -15.15 10.32 -10.45
CA PHE A 324 -14.59 9.77 -11.68
C PHE A 324 -15.40 10.25 -12.90
N GLY A 325 -15.18 11.48 -13.33
CA GLY A 325 -15.99 12.11 -14.36
C GLY A 325 -17.44 12.30 -13.93
N SER A 326 -18.39 11.67 -14.64
CA SER A 326 -19.82 11.67 -14.25
C SER A 326 -20.17 10.75 -13.09
N HIS A 327 -19.27 9.85 -12.70
CA HIS A 327 -19.51 8.87 -11.64
C HIS A 327 -19.05 9.38 -10.28
N ARG A 328 -19.98 9.51 -9.36
CA ARG A 328 -19.73 9.94 -7.97
C ARG A 328 -20.10 8.83 -7.02
N ILE A 329 -19.10 8.35 -6.26
CA ILE A 329 -19.32 7.27 -5.29
C ILE A 329 -19.94 7.81 -4.00
N LEU A 330 -19.45 8.96 -3.53
CA LEU A 330 -19.90 9.60 -2.31
C LEU A 330 -21.10 10.52 -2.56
N THR A 331 -21.97 10.67 -1.56
CA THR A 331 -23.03 11.70 -1.57
C THR A 331 -22.42 13.10 -1.43
N ASP A 332 -23.19 14.15 -1.74
CA ASP A 332 -22.72 15.53 -1.60
C ASP A 332 -22.29 15.87 -0.16
N GLU A 333 -22.98 15.31 0.83
CA GLU A 333 -22.60 15.44 2.24
C GLU A 333 -21.29 14.71 2.57
N GLN A 334 -21.08 13.54 1.99
CA GLN A 334 -19.89 12.72 2.23
C GLN A 334 -18.65 13.28 1.51
N ARG A 335 -18.83 14.03 0.40
CA ARG A 335 -17.77 14.62 -0.41
C ARG A 335 -17.16 15.86 0.23
N ARG A 336 -16.49 15.68 1.37
CA ARG A 336 -15.71 16.73 2.05
C ARG A 336 -14.56 16.11 2.81
N VAL A 337 -13.46 16.83 2.92
CA VAL A 337 -12.38 16.47 3.83
C VAL A 337 -12.90 16.62 5.26
N ARG A 338 -12.77 15.58 6.07
CA ARG A 338 -13.23 15.56 7.46
C ARG A 338 -12.10 15.39 8.46
N VAL A 339 -11.08 14.66 8.04
CA VAL A 339 -9.87 14.42 8.81
C VAL A 339 -8.66 14.66 7.92
N ARG A 340 -7.60 15.16 8.50
CA ARG A 340 -6.36 15.43 7.81
C ARG A 340 -5.19 15.31 8.79
N TYR A 341 -4.12 14.65 8.38
CA TYR A 341 -2.85 14.76 9.08
C TYR A 341 -2.16 16.06 8.70
N ALA A 342 -1.34 16.59 9.60
CA ALA A 342 -0.51 17.76 9.32
C ALA A 342 0.54 17.45 8.25
N ASP A 343 0.89 18.46 7.45
CA ASP A 343 1.80 18.30 6.32
C ASP A 343 3.18 17.81 6.78
N GLU A 344 3.68 18.30 7.93
CA GLU A 344 4.94 17.85 8.52
C GLU A 344 4.97 16.37 8.86
N VAL A 345 3.85 15.80 9.31
CA VAL A 345 3.75 14.37 9.61
C VAL A 345 3.86 13.54 8.34
N LEU A 346 3.09 13.89 7.32
CA LEU A 346 3.08 13.17 6.05
C LEU A 346 4.38 13.36 5.27
N TYR A 347 4.98 14.55 5.33
CA TYR A 347 6.27 14.81 4.70
C TYR A 347 7.40 14.03 5.38
N ALA A 348 7.42 13.98 6.71
CA ALA A 348 8.38 13.16 7.46
C ALA A 348 8.28 11.68 7.07
N ILE A 349 7.06 11.12 7.03
CA ILE A 349 6.82 9.74 6.57
C ILE A 349 7.34 9.56 5.14
N ALA A 350 7.08 10.49 4.24
CA ALA A 350 7.54 10.41 2.87
C ALA A 350 9.07 10.40 2.77
N MET A 351 9.76 11.26 3.54
CA MET A 351 11.21 11.29 3.62
C MET A 351 11.79 9.97 4.11
N TYR A 352 11.18 9.38 5.15
CA TYR A 352 11.55 8.05 5.63
C TYR A 352 11.38 6.99 4.53
N LEU A 353 10.21 6.91 3.92
CA LEU A 353 9.92 5.90 2.90
C LEU A 353 10.82 6.02 1.66
N MET A 354 11.14 7.24 1.24
CA MET A 354 12.06 7.48 0.12
C MET A 354 13.53 7.22 0.47
N SER A 355 13.89 7.16 1.75
CA SER A 355 15.24 6.81 2.21
C SER A 355 15.50 5.30 2.27
N LEU A 356 14.45 4.50 2.23
CA LEU A 356 14.55 3.05 2.42
C LEU A 356 15.25 2.36 1.25
N GLU A 357 16.06 1.34 1.59
CA GLU A 357 16.73 0.45 0.64
C GLU A 357 16.35 -1.01 0.91
N PRO A 358 16.18 -1.82 -0.12
CA PRO A 358 16.11 -3.26 0.05
C PRO A 358 17.41 -3.81 0.65
N PRO A 359 17.35 -4.68 1.67
CA PRO A 359 18.55 -5.30 2.23
C PRO A 359 19.19 -6.23 1.19
N LYS A 360 20.52 -6.32 1.25
CA LYS A 360 21.28 -7.29 0.47
C LYS A 360 21.00 -8.69 0.99
N ASN A 361 21.01 -9.68 0.09
CA ASN A 361 20.93 -11.07 0.51
C ASN A 361 22.19 -11.43 1.32
N PRO A 362 22.06 -11.91 2.56
CA PRO A 362 23.21 -12.29 3.39
C PRO A 362 23.94 -13.55 2.89
N ASN A 363 23.27 -14.36 2.06
CA ASN A 363 23.78 -15.63 1.55
C ASN A 363 23.74 -15.67 0.01
N PRO A 364 24.51 -14.83 -0.69
CA PRO A 364 24.55 -14.86 -2.16
C PRO A 364 25.26 -16.15 -2.64
N ALA A 365 24.92 -16.61 -3.83
CA ALA A 365 25.66 -17.68 -4.49
C ALA A 365 27.08 -17.23 -4.86
N ASN A 366 27.95 -18.18 -5.24
CA ASN A 366 29.30 -17.85 -5.67
C ASN A 366 29.31 -17.03 -6.98
N ALA A 367 30.42 -16.34 -7.25
CA ALA A 367 30.55 -15.41 -8.35
C ALA A 367 30.33 -16.04 -9.74
N GLU A 368 30.74 -17.29 -9.95
CA GLU A 368 30.56 -18.00 -11.21
C GLU A 368 29.08 -18.21 -11.52
N VAL A 369 28.31 -18.71 -10.55
CA VAL A 369 26.85 -18.90 -10.66
C VAL A 369 26.13 -17.57 -10.90
N LEU A 370 26.52 -16.51 -10.19
CA LEU A 370 25.94 -15.18 -10.36
C LEU A 370 26.22 -14.62 -11.76
N THR A 371 27.46 -14.77 -12.26
CA THR A 371 27.83 -14.32 -13.61
C THR A 371 27.02 -15.06 -14.68
N ARG A 372 26.87 -16.37 -14.55
CA ARG A 372 26.00 -17.14 -15.45
C ARG A 372 24.55 -16.68 -15.37
N GLY A 373 24.05 -16.47 -14.18
CA GLY A 373 22.68 -15.99 -13.95
C GLY A 373 22.42 -14.62 -14.58
N GLU A 374 23.38 -13.68 -14.49
CA GLU A 374 23.30 -12.39 -15.17
C GLU A 374 23.31 -12.53 -16.70
N GLN A 375 24.14 -13.43 -17.25
CA GLN A 375 24.14 -13.71 -18.68
C GLN A 375 22.79 -14.25 -19.16
N VAL A 376 22.19 -15.18 -18.39
CA VAL A 376 20.84 -15.69 -18.68
C VAL A 376 19.82 -14.56 -18.59
N PHE A 377 19.85 -13.73 -17.56
CA PHE A 377 18.95 -12.57 -17.38
C PHE A 377 18.97 -11.62 -18.58
N ARG A 378 20.17 -11.38 -19.15
CA ARG A 378 20.34 -10.56 -20.36
C ARG A 378 19.85 -11.28 -21.62
N ARG A 379 20.21 -12.54 -21.79
CA ARG A 379 19.85 -13.36 -22.95
C ARG A 379 18.33 -13.55 -23.07
N GLU A 380 17.65 -13.77 -21.97
CA GLU A 380 16.20 -13.93 -21.93
C GLU A 380 15.43 -12.59 -22.05
N GLY A 381 16.13 -11.47 -22.22
CA GLY A 381 15.51 -10.17 -22.42
C GLY A 381 14.93 -9.51 -21.17
N CYS A 382 15.15 -10.06 -19.98
CA CYS A 382 14.66 -9.48 -18.70
C CYS A 382 15.15 -8.05 -18.50
N VAL A 383 16.39 -7.76 -18.97
CA VAL A 383 17.03 -6.44 -18.87
C VAL A 383 16.30 -5.35 -19.66
N ASN A 384 15.44 -5.69 -20.64
CA ASN A 384 14.69 -4.70 -21.41
C ASN A 384 13.64 -3.96 -20.55
N CYS A 385 13.15 -4.63 -19.53
CA CYS A 385 12.21 -4.07 -18.55
C CYS A 385 12.86 -3.82 -17.19
N HIS A 386 13.72 -4.72 -16.74
CA HIS A 386 14.38 -4.67 -15.43
C HIS A 386 15.83 -4.17 -15.55
N VAL A 387 15.97 -2.87 -15.86
CA VAL A 387 17.26 -2.20 -16.16
C VAL A 387 18.06 -1.94 -14.88
N PRO A 388 19.35 -2.36 -14.80
CA PRO A 388 20.23 -1.98 -13.69
C PRO A 388 20.45 -0.45 -13.60
N PRO A 389 20.82 0.11 -12.46
CA PRO A 389 21.05 -0.56 -11.15
C PRO A 389 19.78 -0.80 -10.33
N GLY A 390 18.66 -0.17 -10.69
CA GLY A 390 17.38 -0.31 -10.00
C GLY A 390 16.63 -1.60 -10.37
N TYR A 391 17.07 -2.29 -11.41
CA TYR A 391 16.38 -3.45 -11.98
C TYR A 391 14.89 -3.17 -12.24
N THR A 392 14.65 -1.99 -12.80
CA THR A 392 13.39 -1.51 -13.36
C THR A 392 13.68 -0.42 -14.38
N SER A 393 12.88 -0.35 -15.43
CA SER A 393 12.88 0.79 -16.36
C SER A 393 12.00 1.95 -15.85
N ALA A 394 11.31 1.76 -14.71
CA ALA A 394 10.28 2.66 -14.18
C ALA A 394 9.17 3.00 -15.22
N ARG A 395 8.99 2.17 -16.24
CA ARG A 395 7.97 2.30 -17.29
C ARG A 395 6.72 1.48 -16.96
N LEU A 396 5.76 1.56 -17.87
CA LEU A 396 4.46 0.92 -17.78
C LEU A 396 4.34 -0.19 -18.82
N THR A 397 3.68 -1.28 -18.48
CA THR A 397 3.23 -2.31 -19.42
C THR A 397 1.72 -2.24 -19.57
N LEU A 398 1.21 -2.46 -20.76
CA LEU A 398 -0.23 -2.45 -21.04
C LEU A 398 -0.91 -3.67 -20.41
N ALA A 399 -2.08 -3.46 -19.83
CA ALA A 399 -2.98 -4.55 -19.52
C ALA A 399 -3.48 -5.22 -20.80
N GLN A 400 -3.54 -6.54 -20.81
CA GLN A 400 -3.98 -7.28 -21.99
C GLN A 400 -5.41 -6.89 -22.39
N GLY A 401 -5.59 -6.62 -23.68
CA GLY A 401 -6.89 -6.25 -24.25
C GLY A 401 -7.25 -4.77 -24.12
N TRP A 402 -6.33 -3.91 -23.70
CA TRP A 402 -6.53 -2.47 -23.65
C TRP A 402 -5.46 -1.70 -24.42
N GLU A 403 -5.91 -0.66 -25.10
CA GLU A 403 -5.08 0.28 -25.86
C GLU A 403 -5.37 1.72 -25.37
N PRO A 404 -4.34 2.51 -25.01
CA PRO A 404 -4.56 3.89 -24.61
C PRO A 404 -4.92 4.76 -25.82
N PRO A 405 -5.80 5.76 -25.65
CA PRO A 405 -6.06 6.77 -26.67
C PRO A 405 -4.77 7.44 -27.17
N PRO A 406 -4.75 7.96 -28.42
CA PRO A 406 -3.55 8.59 -28.99
C PRO A 406 -2.98 9.75 -28.16
N ASP A 407 -3.84 10.48 -27.48
CA ASP A 407 -3.54 11.64 -26.63
C ASP A 407 -3.32 11.27 -25.15
N HIS A 408 -3.28 9.98 -24.81
CA HIS A 408 -3.12 9.55 -23.42
C HIS A 408 -1.79 10.04 -22.83
N PRO A 409 -1.79 10.71 -21.66
CA PRO A 409 -0.62 11.42 -21.10
C PRO A 409 0.56 10.51 -20.76
N ASN A 410 0.31 9.22 -20.49
CA ASN A 410 1.35 8.27 -20.13
C ASN A 410 1.87 7.46 -21.32
N ARG A 411 1.46 7.80 -22.57
CA ARG A 411 1.83 7.02 -23.76
C ARG A 411 3.33 6.92 -23.99
N ALA A 412 4.07 7.97 -23.70
CA ALA A 412 5.53 7.99 -23.81
C ALA A 412 6.26 7.04 -22.82
N ASP A 413 5.59 6.67 -21.75
CA ASP A 413 6.15 5.81 -20.70
C ASP A 413 5.86 4.31 -20.93
N ILE A 414 5.16 3.95 -22.00
CA ILE A 414 4.81 2.55 -22.29
C ILE A 414 6.05 1.79 -22.74
N ALA A 415 6.29 0.64 -22.12
CA ALA A 415 7.29 -0.32 -22.57
C ALA A 415 6.82 -0.99 -23.87
N PRO A 416 7.75 -1.34 -24.78
CA PRO A 416 7.39 -1.88 -26.10
C PRO A 416 6.73 -3.26 -26.05
N ILE A 417 6.80 -3.96 -24.91
CA ILE A 417 6.28 -5.30 -24.74
C ILE A 417 5.26 -5.31 -23.59
N SER A 418 4.05 -5.79 -23.89
CA SER A 418 3.09 -6.18 -22.86
C SER A 418 3.47 -7.54 -22.28
N VAL A 419 3.47 -7.66 -20.96
CA VAL A 419 3.80 -8.92 -20.29
C VAL A 419 2.62 -9.88 -20.16
N GLY A 420 1.40 -9.46 -20.53
CA GLY A 420 0.21 -10.32 -20.59
C GLY A 420 -0.29 -10.84 -19.23
N THR A 421 0.07 -10.20 -18.11
CA THR A 421 -0.43 -10.59 -16.78
C THR A 421 -1.93 -10.32 -16.66
N ASP A 422 -2.61 -10.94 -15.65
CA ASP A 422 -4.05 -10.78 -15.43
C ASP A 422 -4.46 -9.30 -15.49
N PRO A 423 -5.35 -8.90 -16.42
CA PRO A 423 -5.72 -7.51 -16.62
C PRO A 423 -6.78 -6.98 -15.65
N ALA A 424 -7.38 -7.84 -14.82
CA ALA A 424 -8.59 -7.49 -14.09
C ALA A 424 -8.41 -6.29 -13.14
N LEU A 425 -7.31 -6.23 -12.39
CA LEU A 425 -7.03 -5.10 -11.50
C LEU A 425 -6.88 -3.79 -12.29
N ALA A 426 -6.25 -3.85 -13.46
CA ALA A 426 -5.98 -2.68 -14.30
C ALA A 426 -7.18 -2.21 -15.13
N LEU A 427 -8.23 -3.04 -15.28
CA LEU A 427 -9.39 -2.73 -16.14
C LEU A 427 -10.72 -2.66 -15.37
N LYS A 428 -10.89 -3.47 -14.33
CA LYS A 428 -12.20 -3.69 -13.67
C LYS A 428 -12.34 -3.03 -12.30
N THR A 429 -11.38 -2.17 -11.90
CA THR A 429 -11.39 -1.56 -10.57
C THR A 429 -11.26 -0.03 -10.64
N ARG A 430 -11.46 0.64 -9.51
CA ARG A 430 -11.23 2.08 -9.40
C ARG A 430 -9.74 2.47 -9.52
N LYS A 431 -8.84 1.51 -9.40
CA LYS A 431 -7.40 1.65 -9.74
C LYS A 431 -7.11 1.31 -11.20
N GLY A 432 -8.13 1.06 -11.99
CA GLY A 432 -8.03 0.59 -13.37
C GLY A 432 -7.57 1.66 -14.35
N THR A 433 -6.26 1.82 -14.49
CA THR A 433 -5.63 2.78 -15.42
C THR A 433 -5.28 2.18 -16.78
N GLY A 434 -5.49 0.86 -16.97
CA GLY A 434 -5.04 0.13 -18.17
C GLY A 434 -3.56 -0.27 -18.14
N PHE A 435 -2.83 0.12 -17.10
CA PHE A 435 -1.41 -0.14 -16.98
C PHE A 435 -1.04 -0.98 -15.77
N TYR A 436 0.11 -1.64 -15.88
CA TYR A 436 0.89 -2.10 -14.74
C TYR A 436 2.28 -1.46 -14.77
N LYS A 437 2.79 -0.99 -13.63
CA LYS A 437 4.18 -0.51 -13.56
C LYS A 437 5.14 -1.69 -13.53
N ILE A 438 6.30 -1.51 -14.12
CA ILE A 438 7.41 -2.46 -14.05
C ILE A 438 8.10 -2.29 -12.70
N PRO A 439 7.98 -3.25 -11.76
CA PRO A 439 8.56 -3.11 -10.43
C PRO A 439 10.06 -3.31 -10.45
N SER A 440 10.76 -2.76 -9.46
CA SER A 440 12.15 -3.11 -9.21
C SER A 440 12.27 -4.56 -8.73
N LEU A 441 13.31 -5.27 -9.18
CA LEU A 441 13.67 -6.60 -8.67
C LEU A 441 14.60 -6.54 -7.46
N ARG A 442 15.02 -5.34 -7.02
CA ARG A 442 15.81 -5.19 -5.80
C ARG A 442 15.07 -5.80 -4.62
N GLY A 443 15.75 -6.66 -3.86
CA GLY A 443 15.16 -7.34 -2.71
C GLY A 443 14.11 -8.41 -3.04
N VAL A 444 14.06 -8.91 -4.29
CA VAL A 444 13.10 -9.97 -4.65
C VAL A 444 13.29 -11.25 -3.83
N TRP A 445 14.48 -11.46 -3.29
CA TRP A 445 14.85 -12.64 -2.50
C TRP A 445 14.07 -12.79 -1.18
N TYR A 446 13.65 -11.69 -0.54
CA TYR A 446 12.90 -11.74 0.72
C TYR A 446 11.41 -11.49 0.54
N ARG A 447 10.95 -11.11 -0.65
CA ARG A 447 9.52 -10.83 -0.89
C ARG A 447 8.74 -12.14 -1.00
N PRO A 448 7.74 -12.37 -0.13
CA PRO A 448 7.08 -13.66 -0.03
C PRO A 448 6.15 -13.96 -1.18
N PHE A 449 5.66 -12.93 -1.90
CA PHE A 449 4.70 -13.09 -2.99
C PHE A 449 5.06 -12.19 -4.16
N LEU A 450 4.84 -12.69 -5.36
CA LEU A 450 5.14 -12.01 -6.62
C LEU A 450 3.85 -11.64 -7.36
N LEU A 451 4.00 -10.86 -8.44
CA LEU A 451 2.97 -10.23 -9.25
C LEU A 451 2.13 -9.19 -8.46
N HIS A 452 1.23 -8.50 -9.18
CA HIS A 452 0.43 -7.41 -8.65
C HIS A 452 -0.64 -7.86 -7.64
N ASP A 453 -1.03 -9.11 -7.72
CA ASP A 453 -2.14 -9.74 -6.98
C ASP A 453 -1.67 -10.80 -5.97
N ALA A 454 -0.35 -10.98 -5.79
CA ALA A 454 0.24 -11.98 -4.91
C ALA A 454 -0.05 -13.45 -5.30
N SER A 455 -0.42 -13.73 -6.55
CA SER A 455 -0.79 -15.08 -7.00
C SER A 455 0.38 -16.07 -7.02
N VAL A 456 1.61 -15.62 -7.11
CA VAL A 456 2.82 -16.45 -7.15
C VAL A 456 3.53 -16.41 -5.80
N ALA A 457 3.81 -17.60 -5.21
CA ALA A 457 4.41 -17.71 -3.88
C ALA A 457 5.94 -17.60 -3.87
N SER A 458 6.61 -17.89 -4.99
CA SER A 458 8.08 -17.96 -5.02
C SER A 458 8.66 -17.69 -6.41
N LEU A 459 9.97 -17.46 -6.46
CA LEU A 459 10.69 -17.37 -7.72
C LEU A 459 10.66 -18.70 -8.50
N GLU A 460 10.69 -19.84 -7.82
CA GLU A 460 10.56 -21.15 -8.45
C GLU A 460 9.24 -21.29 -9.19
N GLU A 461 8.13 -20.90 -8.55
CA GLU A 461 6.81 -20.90 -9.18
C GLU A 461 6.74 -19.89 -10.33
N MET A 462 7.37 -18.73 -10.20
CA MET A 462 7.40 -17.71 -11.25
C MET A 462 8.00 -18.23 -12.56
N PHE A 463 8.99 -19.12 -12.47
CA PHE A 463 9.67 -19.76 -13.62
C PHE A 463 9.22 -21.20 -13.86
N ASP A 464 8.07 -21.61 -13.34
CA ASP A 464 7.44 -22.89 -13.64
C ASP A 464 6.45 -22.73 -14.80
N VAL A 465 6.69 -23.42 -15.93
CA VAL A 465 5.80 -23.35 -17.09
C VAL A 465 4.39 -23.85 -16.76
N ALA A 466 4.27 -24.80 -15.83
CA ALA A 466 2.98 -25.34 -15.41
C ALA A 466 2.01 -24.26 -14.89
N ARG A 467 2.52 -23.13 -14.36
CA ARG A 467 1.66 -22.04 -13.87
C ARG A 467 0.78 -21.40 -14.95
N THR A 468 1.12 -21.59 -16.23
CA THR A 468 0.35 -21.04 -17.35
C THR A 468 -0.75 -21.97 -17.85
N GLU A 469 -0.77 -23.21 -17.38
CA GLU A 469 -1.78 -24.20 -17.76
C GLU A 469 -3.16 -23.83 -17.21
N PRO A 470 -4.26 -24.09 -17.95
CA PRO A 470 -5.61 -23.66 -17.58
C PRO A 470 -6.14 -24.24 -16.26
N ASP A 471 -5.64 -25.39 -15.85
CA ASP A 471 -6.05 -26.09 -14.62
C ASP A 471 -5.10 -25.85 -13.43
N TYR A 472 -3.98 -25.17 -13.65
CA TYR A 472 -3.01 -24.88 -12.60
C TYR A 472 -3.64 -24.07 -11.46
N GLN A 473 -3.34 -24.47 -10.23
CA GLN A 473 -3.73 -23.73 -9.02
C GLN A 473 -2.55 -22.92 -8.50
N PRO A 474 -2.62 -21.58 -8.53
CA PRO A 474 -1.57 -20.71 -7.99
C PRO A 474 -1.28 -21.01 -6.51
N LYS A 475 0.00 -21.06 -6.14
CA LYS A 475 0.46 -21.35 -4.77
C LYS A 475 0.50 -20.12 -3.88
N GLY A 476 0.37 -18.93 -4.47
CA GLY A 476 0.33 -17.68 -3.74
C GLY A 476 -1.01 -17.44 -3.06
N TRP A 477 -1.30 -16.17 -2.78
CA TRP A 477 -2.54 -15.79 -2.15
C TRP A 477 -3.74 -15.95 -3.11
N ASN A 478 -4.82 -16.57 -2.62
CA ASN A 478 -6.09 -16.67 -3.33
C ASN A 478 -7.18 -15.95 -2.56
N PRO A 479 -8.00 -15.09 -3.22
CA PRO A 479 -9.12 -14.45 -2.56
C PRO A 479 -10.11 -15.50 -2.02
N PRO A 480 -10.75 -15.26 -0.86
CA PRO A 480 -11.83 -16.11 -0.39
C PRO A 480 -12.96 -16.20 -1.43
N ASN A 481 -13.46 -17.41 -1.67
CA ASN A 481 -14.54 -17.70 -2.63
C ASN A 481 -14.23 -17.37 -4.11
N VAL A 482 -12.97 -17.15 -4.46
CA VAL A 482 -12.51 -16.97 -5.84
C VAL A 482 -11.61 -18.13 -6.20
N THR A 483 -12.03 -18.93 -7.17
CA THR A 483 -11.18 -19.99 -7.72
C THR A 483 -10.31 -19.39 -8.81
N ARG A 484 -9.03 -19.25 -8.53
CA ARG A 484 -8.04 -18.88 -9.55
C ARG A 484 -7.52 -20.12 -10.26
N ARG A 485 -7.38 -20.01 -11.57
CA ARG A 485 -6.75 -21.00 -12.42
C ARG A 485 -5.74 -20.29 -13.32
N ALA A 486 -4.60 -20.90 -13.51
CA ALA A 486 -3.48 -20.37 -14.25
C ALA A 486 -2.90 -19.05 -13.68
N VAL A 487 -1.68 -18.73 -14.05
CA VAL A 487 -1.05 -17.42 -13.84
C VAL A 487 -0.53 -16.96 -15.21
N PRO A 488 -1.31 -16.18 -15.95
CA PRO A 488 -0.96 -15.81 -17.31
C PRO A 488 0.18 -14.79 -17.37
N GLY A 489 0.77 -14.70 -18.54
CA GLY A 489 1.76 -13.69 -18.87
C GLY A 489 3.14 -13.91 -18.24
N HIS A 490 4.02 -12.95 -18.45
CA HIS A 490 5.41 -12.93 -18.00
C HIS A 490 6.16 -14.24 -18.34
N THR A 491 6.10 -14.64 -19.60
CA THR A 491 6.58 -15.95 -20.08
C THR A 491 8.09 -16.03 -20.30
N PHE A 492 8.83 -14.98 -20.00
CA PHE A 492 10.29 -14.92 -20.13
C PHE A 492 10.95 -15.94 -19.20
N GLY A 493 11.88 -16.74 -19.76
CA GLY A 493 12.64 -17.73 -19.01
C GLY A 493 11.89 -19.01 -18.64
N LEU A 494 10.67 -19.24 -19.14
CA LEU A 494 9.92 -20.49 -18.87
C LEU A 494 10.51 -21.71 -19.57
N SER A 495 11.23 -21.52 -20.68
CA SER A 495 11.85 -22.60 -21.48
C SER A 495 13.31 -22.89 -21.13
N LEU A 496 13.84 -22.34 -20.04
CA LEU A 496 15.22 -22.53 -19.61
C LEU A 496 15.51 -23.98 -19.22
N ASN A 497 16.70 -24.45 -19.60
CA ASN A 497 17.23 -25.70 -19.05
C ASN A 497 17.47 -25.58 -17.53
N PRO A 498 17.56 -26.71 -16.78
CA PRO A 498 17.67 -26.67 -15.33
C PRO A 498 18.87 -25.88 -14.79
N GLN A 499 20.03 -25.91 -15.47
CA GLN A 499 21.25 -25.22 -15.06
C GLN A 499 21.11 -23.70 -15.20
N ASP A 500 20.61 -23.22 -16.33
CA ASP A 500 20.38 -21.81 -16.57
C ASP A 500 19.26 -21.26 -15.69
N ARG A 501 18.20 -22.04 -15.48
CA ARG A 501 17.14 -21.69 -14.53
C ARG A 501 17.70 -21.53 -13.12
N SER A 502 18.50 -22.47 -12.63
CA SER A 502 19.12 -22.39 -11.31
C SER A 502 20.04 -21.16 -11.16
N ALA A 503 20.86 -20.88 -12.19
CA ALA A 503 21.73 -19.72 -12.19
C ALA A 503 20.93 -18.40 -12.21
N LEU A 504 19.86 -18.31 -13.00
CA LEU A 504 18.97 -17.14 -13.02
C LEU A 504 18.31 -16.91 -11.66
N LEU A 505 17.79 -17.95 -11.01
CA LEU A 505 17.21 -17.84 -9.67
C LEU A 505 18.23 -17.37 -8.63
N ALA A 506 19.46 -17.87 -8.69
CA ALA A 506 20.54 -17.43 -7.81
C ALA A 506 20.89 -15.95 -8.03
N PHE A 507 20.98 -15.51 -9.30
CA PHE A 507 21.20 -14.11 -9.63
C PHE A 507 20.07 -13.20 -9.14
N LEU A 508 18.81 -13.55 -9.39
CA LEU A 508 17.66 -12.79 -8.91
C LEU A 508 17.65 -12.67 -7.37
N ARG A 509 18.05 -13.74 -6.68
CA ARG A 509 18.20 -13.70 -5.22
C ARG A 509 19.35 -12.84 -4.72
N SER A 510 20.29 -12.49 -5.55
CA SER A 510 21.39 -11.60 -5.19
C SER A 510 21.04 -10.11 -5.29
N LEU A 511 19.89 -9.80 -5.92
CA LEU A 511 19.40 -8.43 -6.10
C LEU A 511 18.69 -7.93 -4.82
#